data_1c9320f82c2271e48ef47d203ac406f8
#
_entry.id   1c9320f82c2271e48ef47d203ac406f8
#
_cell.length_a   1.000
_cell.length_b   1.000
_cell.length_c   1.000
_cell.angle_alpha   90.00
_cell.angle_beta   90.00
_cell.angle_gamma   90.00
#
_symmetry.space_group_name_H-M   'P 1'
#
loop_
_entity.id
_entity.type
_entity.pdbx_description
1 polymer ?
#
loop_
_entity_poly.entity_id
_entity_poly.type
_entity_poly.pdbx_seq_one_letter_code
_entity_poly.pdbx_strand_id
1 'polypeptide(L)'
;MHVLSIPTWIVHISSVIEWAAAIWFVWRFGELTGDRDWFWLAWGMLPALVSAMCAVTWHFFDNAPTLSWLVTMQAAFTVVGNVTLCAAAWWIWRGTRSTELPQSPANFNDSAERSLHDGSP
;
A
#
# COMPACT_ATOMS: atom_id res chain seq x y z
N MET A 1 14.22 34.12 7.59
CA MET A 1 14.82 33.06 8.40
C MET A 1 13.99 31.80 8.26
N HIS A 2 14.59 30.70 7.87
CA HIS A 2 13.86 29.43 7.83
C HIS A 2 13.64 28.93 9.26
N VAL A 3 12.39 28.68 9.63
CA VAL A 3 12.00 28.23 10.97
C VAL A 3 12.52 26.82 11.25
N LEU A 4 12.75 26.00 10.20
CA LEU A 4 13.24 24.64 10.34
C LEU A 4 14.77 24.54 10.23
N SER A 5 15.34 23.66 11.05
CA SER A 5 16.74 23.27 10.93
C SER A 5 16.99 22.44 9.66
N ILE A 6 18.24 22.45 9.16
CA ILE A 6 18.65 21.65 7.99
C ILE A 6 18.31 20.17 8.16
N PRO A 7 18.55 19.51 9.31
CA PRO A 7 18.17 18.11 9.51
C PRO A 7 16.66 17.87 9.35
N THR A 8 15.83 18.79 9.83
CA THR A 8 14.37 18.68 9.72
C THR A 8 13.94 18.76 8.24
N TRP A 9 14.56 19.65 7.45
CA TRP A 9 14.31 19.73 6.01
C TRP A 9 14.68 18.43 5.30
N ILE A 10 15.82 17.83 5.62
CA ILE A 10 16.25 16.54 5.05
C ILE A 10 15.21 15.48 5.34
N VAL A 11 14.71 15.36 6.56
CA VAL A 11 13.68 14.38 6.94
C VAL A 11 12.40 14.57 6.14
N HIS A 12 11.91 15.80 6.00
CA HIS A 12 10.67 16.08 5.27
C HIS A 12 10.78 15.77 3.77
N ILE A 13 11.89 16.19 3.15
CA ILE A 13 12.11 15.91 1.72
C ILE A 13 12.31 14.40 1.49
N SER A 14 13.10 13.74 2.34
CA SER A 14 13.30 12.28 2.27
C SER A 14 11.98 11.53 2.39
N SER A 15 11.10 11.95 3.32
CA SER A 15 9.79 11.33 3.50
C SER A 15 8.92 11.40 2.24
N VAL A 16 8.90 12.54 1.53
CA VAL A 16 8.18 12.66 0.25
C VAL A 16 8.77 11.72 -0.80
N ILE A 17 10.10 11.68 -0.91
CA ILE A 17 10.79 10.82 -1.87
C ILE A 17 10.52 9.34 -1.56
N GLU A 18 10.60 8.94 -0.29
CA GLU A 18 10.33 7.58 0.16
C GLU A 18 8.90 7.14 -0.17
N TRP A 19 7.90 7.98 0.10
CA TRP A 19 6.51 7.68 -0.24
C TRP A 19 6.30 7.57 -1.74
N ALA A 20 6.87 8.48 -2.54
CA ALA A 20 6.79 8.42 -3.99
C ALA A 20 7.45 7.15 -4.54
N ALA A 21 8.65 6.82 -4.05
CA ALA A 21 9.36 5.59 -4.42
C ALA A 21 8.59 4.33 -4.01
N ALA A 22 8.02 4.30 -2.79
CA ALA A 22 7.24 3.16 -2.31
C ALA A 22 6.00 2.92 -3.18
N ILE A 23 5.26 3.97 -3.54
CA ILE A 23 4.10 3.88 -4.44
C ILE A 23 4.55 3.35 -5.81
N TRP A 24 5.65 3.87 -6.35
CA TRP A 24 6.18 3.40 -7.63
C TRP A 24 6.59 1.93 -7.59
N PHE A 25 7.26 1.47 -6.52
CA PHE A 25 7.63 0.06 -6.36
C PHE A 25 6.43 -0.87 -6.24
N VAL A 26 5.42 -0.48 -5.45
CA VAL A 26 4.17 -1.26 -5.31
C VAL A 26 3.44 -1.35 -6.65
N TRP A 27 3.39 -0.25 -7.40
CA TRP A 27 2.81 -0.23 -8.74
C TRP A 27 3.54 -1.19 -9.69
N ARG A 28 4.87 -1.08 -9.74
CA ARG A 28 5.72 -1.96 -10.58
C ARG A 28 5.59 -3.42 -10.18
N PHE A 29 5.47 -3.69 -8.89
CA PHE A 29 5.23 -5.05 -8.42
C PHE A 29 3.89 -5.60 -8.91
N GLY A 30 2.84 -4.82 -8.88
CA GLY A 30 1.54 -5.17 -9.45
C GLY A 30 1.61 -5.46 -10.97
N GLU A 31 2.38 -4.66 -11.72
CA GLU A 31 2.59 -4.92 -13.16
C GLU A 31 3.34 -6.23 -13.42
N LEU A 32 4.37 -6.53 -12.63
CA LEU A 32 5.19 -7.73 -12.80
C LEU A 32 4.46 -9.01 -12.39
N THR A 33 3.63 -8.95 -11.36
CA THR A 33 2.86 -10.10 -10.88
C THR A 33 1.53 -10.29 -11.61
N GLY A 34 1.06 -9.25 -12.31
CA GLY A 34 -0.26 -9.25 -12.96
C GLY A 34 -1.43 -9.21 -11.98
N ASP A 35 -1.16 -9.01 -10.70
CA ASP A 35 -2.16 -8.99 -9.63
C ASP A 35 -2.67 -7.56 -9.39
N ARG A 36 -3.97 -7.38 -9.60
CA ARG A 36 -4.64 -6.07 -9.51
C ARG A 36 -4.77 -5.53 -8.09
N ASP A 37 -4.64 -6.37 -7.08
CA ASP A 37 -4.78 -5.95 -5.69
C ASP A 37 -3.64 -5.01 -5.25
N TRP A 38 -2.47 -5.14 -5.86
CA TRP A 38 -1.33 -4.24 -5.62
C TRP A 38 -1.57 -2.81 -6.14
N PHE A 39 -2.35 -2.65 -7.20
CA PHE A 39 -2.74 -1.30 -7.66
C PHE A 39 -3.67 -0.61 -6.65
N TRP A 40 -4.58 -1.35 -6.02
CA TRP A 40 -5.41 -0.81 -4.95
C TRP A 40 -4.60 -0.38 -3.74
N LEU A 41 -3.55 -1.12 -3.39
CA LEU A 41 -2.60 -0.74 -2.35
C LEU A 41 -1.87 0.55 -2.73
N ALA A 42 -1.34 0.67 -3.95
CA ALA A 42 -0.68 1.87 -4.44
C ALA A 42 -1.61 3.10 -4.37
N TRP A 43 -2.87 2.95 -4.79
CA TRP A 43 -3.88 4.01 -4.66
C TRP A 43 -4.16 4.38 -3.20
N GLY A 44 -4.21 3.40 -2.32
CA GLY A 44 -4.39 3.59 -0.87
C GLY A 44 -3.24 4.33 -0.19
N MET A 45 -2.05 4.35 -0.80
CA MET A 45 -0.87 5.08 -0.31
C MET A 45 -0.88 6.57 -0.69
N LEU A 46 -1.65 7.00 -1.70
CA LEU A 46 -1.66 8.38 -2.18
C LEU A 46 -2.05 9.42 -1.10
N PRO A 47 -3.04 9.19 -0.22
CA PRO A 47 -3.37 10.16 0.81
C PRO A 47 -2.20 10.43 1.77
N ALA A 48 -1.38 9.42 2.08
CA ALA A 48 -0.19 9.59 2.90
C ALA A 48 0.86 10.47 2.21
N LEU A 49 1.06 10.31 0.89
CA LEU A 49 1.92 11.19 0.10
C LEU A 49 1.38 12.63 0.11
N VAL A 50 0.08 12.82 -0.08
CA VAL A 50 -0.54 14.16 -0.02
C VAL A 50 -0.33 14.79 1.37
N SER A 51 -0.47 14.03 2.45
CA SER A 51 -0.17 14.48 3.80
C SER A 51 1.27 14.99 3.94
N ALA A 52 2.24 14.21 3.45
CA ALA A 52 3.65 14.62 3.46
C ALA A 52 3.89 15.90 2.65
N MET A 53 3.24 16.03 1.49
CA MET A 53 3.32 17.25 0.66
C MET A 53 2.73 18.47 1.37
N CYS A 54 1.62 18.34 2.10
CA CYS A 54 1.05 19.43 2.90
C CYS A 54 2.04 19.91 3.97
N ALA A 55 2.71 18.97 4.65
CA ALA A 55 3.71 19.31 5.67
C ALA A 55 4.89 20.08 5.06
N VAL A 56 5.48 19.55 3.99
CA VAL A 56 6.60 20.20 3.28
C VAL A 56 6.21 21.58 2.79
N THR A 57 5.03 21.74 2.21
CA THR A 57 4.54 23.02 1.68
C THR A 57 4.40 24.04 2.80
N TRP A 58 3.78 23.66 3.93
CA TRP A 58 3.60 24.58 5.04
C TRP A 58 4.95 25.06 5.61
N HIS A 59 5.90 24.15 5.76
CA HIS A 59 7.24 24.48 6.23
C HIS A 59 8.06 25.30 5.22
N PHE A 60 7.83 25.06 3.91
CA PHE A 60 8.48 25.83 2.86
C PHE A 60 8.12 27.33 2.91
N PHE A 61 6.88 27.64 3.31
CA PHE A 61 6.43 29.02 3.51
C PHE A 61 6.63 29.53 4.96
N ASP A 62 7.68 29.06 5.65
CA ASP A 62 8.06 29.48 7.00
C ASP A 62 6.90 29.43 8.01
N ASN A 63 6.04 28.43 7.89
CA ASN A 63 4.87 28.22 8.76
C ASN A 63 3.88 29.39 8.74
N ALA A 64 3.68 30.01 7.57
CA ALA A 64 2.81 31.16 7.41
C ALA A 64 1.41 30.92 8.04
N PRO A 65 0.91 31.83 8.89
CA PRO A 65 -0.39 31.67 9.55
C PRO A 65 -1.57 31.55 8.56
N THR A 66 -1.44 32.14 7.38
CA THR A 66 -2.44 32.05 6.29
C THR A 66 -2.56 30.64 5.72
N LEU A 67 -1.54 29.81 5.88
CA LEU A 67 -1.49 28.42 5.42
C LEU A 67 -1.71 27.41 6.56
N SER A 68 -2.15 27.85 7.73
CA SER A 68 -2.40 26.96 8.90
C SER A 68 -3.43 25.87 8.60
N TRP A 69 -4.32 26.08 7.64
CA TRP A 69 -5.26 25.05 7.17
C TRP A 69 -4.57 23.82 6.57
N LEU A 70 -3.33 23.95 6.06
CA LEU A 70 -2.54 22.81 5.59
C LEU A 70 -2.21 21.81 6.72
N VAL A 71 -2.06 22.30 7.95
CA VAL A 71 -1.83 21.42 9.13
C VAL A 71 -3.05 20.55 9.38
N THR A 72 -4.26 21.12 9.28
CA THR A 72 -5.50 20.37 9.43
C THR A 72 -5.67 19.37 8.28
N MET A 73 -5.38 19.77 7.04
CA MET A 73 -5.41 18.91 5.87
C MET A 73 -4.41 17.77 5.98
N GLN A 74 -3.18 18.06 6.43
CA GLN A 74 -2.17 17.03 6.70
C GLN A 74 -2.68 15.98 7.69
N ALA A 75 -3.24 16.42 8.82
CA ALA A 75 -3.78 15.51 9.82
C ALA A 75 -4.93 14.64 9.26
N ALA A 76 -5.85 15.27 8.52
CA ALA A 76 -6.94 14.54 7.87
C ALA A 76 -6.44 13.51 6.87
N PHE A 77 -5.51 13.87 5.98
CA PHE A 77 -4.93 12.93 5.01
C PHE A 77 -4.08 11.84 5.66
N THR A 78 -3.46 12.11 6.81
CA THR A 78 -2.78 11.07 7.60
C THR A 78 -3.76 10.01 8.08
N VAL A 79 -4.90 10.44 8.65
CA VAL A 79 -5.95 9.51 9.10
C VAL A 79 -6.52 8.72 7.93
N VAL A 80 -6.90 9.39 6.85
CA VAL A 80 -7.42 8.74 5.64
C VAL A 80 -6.41 7.76 5.07
N GLY A 81 -5.14 8.16 4.96
CA GLY A 81 -4.06 7.30 4.46
C GLY A 81 -3.86 6.03 5.30
N ASN A 82 -3.87 6.15 6.62
CA ASN A 82 -3.76 5.00 7.50
C ASN A 82 -4.97 4.04 7.38
N VAL A 83 -6.18 4.58 7.26
CA VAL A 83 -7.39 3.78 7.06
C VAL A 83 -7.38 3.07 5.71
N THR A 84 -7.03 3.77 4.63
CA THR A 84 -6.98 3.18 3.28
C THR A 84 -5.89 2.11 3.15
N LEU A 85 -4.71 2.34 3.75
CA LEU A 85 -3.64 1.35 3.82
C LEU A 85 -4.06 0.10 4.60
N CYS A 86 -4.67 0.29 5.76
CA CYS A 86 -5.17 -0.82 6.58
C CYS A 86 -6.24 -1.63 5.82
N ALA A 87 -7.18 -0.97 5.16
CA ALA A 87 -8.23 -1.61 4.37
C ALA A 87 -7.64 -2.39 3.18
N ALA A 88 -6.69 -1.80 2.43
CA ALA A 88 -6.05 -2.44 1.29
C ALA A 88 -5.22 -3.66 1.74
N ALA A 89 -4.41 -3.52 2.80
CA ALA A 89 -3.63 -4.62 3.35
C ALA A 89 -4.52 -5.77 3.85
N TRP A 90 -5.63 -5.45 4.53
CA TRP A 90 -6.59 -6.44 4.98
C TRP A 90 -7.28 -7.16 3.82
N TRP A 91 -7.58 -6.45 2.74
CA TRP A 91 -8.17 -7.03 1.52
C TRP A 91 -7.23 -8.05 0.89
N ILE A 92 -5.96 -7.69 0.69
CA ILE A 92 -4.92 -8.58 0.15
C ILE A 92 -4.76 -9.82 1.04
N TRP A 93 -4.68 -9.63 2.36
CA TRP A 93 -4.54 -10.73 3.31
C TRP A 93 -5.73 -11.70 3.29
N ARG A 94 -6.96 -11.22 3.10
CA ARG A 94 -8.14 -12.09 2.92
C ARG A 94 -8.05 -12.90 1.63
N GLY A 95 -7.58 -12.28 0.55
CA GLY A 95 -7.42 -12.95 -0.75
C GLY A 95 -6.43 -14.11 -0.68
N THR A 96 -5.27 -13.90 -0.05
CA THR A 96 -4.24 -14.95 0.10
C THR A 96 -4.72 -16.14 0.92
N ARG A 97 -5.51 -15.93 1.97
CA ARG A 97 -6.09 -17.02 2.78
C ARG A 97 -7.07 -17.89 2.00
N SER A 98 -7.79 -17.31 1.06
CA SER A 98 -8.76 -18.08 0.25
C SER A 98 -8.09 -19.02 -0.74
N THR A 99 -6.83 -18.76 -1.09
CA THR A 99 -6.05 -19.59 -2.03
C THR A 99 -5.33 -20.75 -1.31
N GLU A 100 -5.13 -20.65 0.01
CA GLU A 100 -4.42 -21.66 0.82
C GLU A 100 -5.34 -22.74 1.43
N LEU A 101 -6.64 -22.70 1.18
CA LEU A 101 -7.53 -23.78 1.65
C LEU A 101 -7.16 -25.06 0.90
N PRO A 102 -6.77 -26.14 1.61
CA PRO A 102 -6.35 -27.40 0.99
C PRO A 102 -7.47 -27.91 0.08
N GLN A 103 -7.12 -28.27 -1.14
CA GLN A 103 -8.03 -29.07 -1.96
C GLN A 103 -8.40 -30.30 -1.14
N SER A 104 -9.69 -30.48 -0.93
CA SER A 104 -10.27 -31.57 -0.14
C SER A 104 -9.63 -32.92 -0.55
N PRO A 105 -9.25 -33.79 0.41
CA PRO A 105 -8.64 -35.09 0.12
C PRO A 105 -9.51 -36.00 -0.77
N ALA A 106 -10.75 -35.61 -1.05
CA ALA A 106 -11.65 -36.33 -1.95
C ALA A 106 -11.11 -36.47 -3.39
N ASN A 107 -10.34 -35.50 -3.89
CA ASN A 107 -9.77 -35.58 -5.25
C ASN A 107 -8.57 -36.51 -5.39
N PHE A 108 -7.89 -36.85 -4.30
CA PHE A 108 -6.75 -37.78 -4.35
C PHE A 108 -7.24 -39.23 -4.52
N ASN A 109 -8.33 -39.59 -3.86
CA ASN A 109 -8.91 -40.94 -3.97
C ASN A 109 -9.52 -41.19 -5.35
N ASP A 110 -10.18 -40.19 -5.96
CA ASP A 110 -10.79 -40.32 -7.27
C ASP A 110 -9.75 -40.50 -8.40
N SER A 111 -8.58 -39.84 -8.24
CA SER A 111 -7.45 -40.00 -9.17
C SER A 111 -6.77 -41.37 -9.04
N ALA A 112 -6.69 -41.91 -7.81
CA ALA A 112 -6.15 -43.23 -7.56
C ALA A 112 -7.06 -44.35 -8.08
N GLU A 113 -8.36 -44.22 -7.90
CA GLU A 113 -9.34 -45.20 -8.42
C GLU A 113 -9.39 -45.23 -9.96
N ARG A 114 -9.28 -44.06 -10.62
CA ARG A 114 -9.20 -44.00 -12.09
C ARG A 114 -7.96 -44.67 -12.65
N SER A 115 -6.79 -44.52 -12.00
CA SER A 115 -5.56 -45.15 -12.47
C SER A 115 -5.55 -46.67 -12.28
N LEU A 116 -6.32 -47.18 -11.31
CA LEU A 116 -6.49 -48.62 -11.11
C LEU A 116 -7.45 -49.25 -12.10
N HIS A 117 -8.44 -48.48 -12.61
CA HIS A 117 -9.43 -48.99 -13.55
C HIS A 117 -8.95 -48.94 -15.01
N ASP A 118 -8.00 -48.04 -15.34
CA ASP A 118 -7.40 -47.92 -16.67
C ASP A 118 -6.24 -48.87 -16.95
N GLY A 119 -5.83 -49.67 -15.95
CA GLY A 119 -4.71 -50.59 -16.00
C GLY A 119 -5.09 -52.06 -16.19
N SER A 120 -6.30 -52.41 -16.64
CA SER A 120 -6.69 -53.81 -17.02
C SER A 120 -6.34 -54.07 -18.47
N PRO A 121 -5.61 -55.18 -18.76
CA PRO A 121 -5.20 -55.55 -20.11
C PRO A 121 -6.34 -55.96 -21.04
#